data_efba2abc0f86205f66c3325858a69e6a
#
_entry.id   efba2abc0f86205f66c3325858a69e6a
#
_cell.length_a   1.000
_cell.length_b   1.000
_cell.length_c   1.000
_cell.angle_alpha   90.00
_cell.angle_beta   90.00
_cell.angle_gamma   90.00
#
_symmetry.space_group_name_H-M   'P 1'
#
loop_
_entity.id
_entity.type
_entity.pdbx_description
1 polymer ?
#
loop_
_entity_poly.entity_id
_entity_poly.type
_entity_poly.pdbx_seq_one_letter_code
_entity_poly.pdbx_strand_id
1 'polypeptide(L)'
;MNVSMPLDPVPAPATRLVVGCGYLGTRVAARWLAAGDRVVAFTRRHERATELARLGIEPLVADVTSPEFPAAGPLPAAATVFWAVGFDRGSGATHRDVHVTGLTRLLDALPGTPRVILSSSTGVWGDEDGRIVTEQTPAHPTREAGRVLLEAESLLRSHPRGPGVALRFAGLYGPGRLPRIADLQAGRPIATDPDSWLNLIHVDDAAEIVRIVAAAPHPQPLYVVSDGRPVLRCDWYGRLAALSGSQPPTWDPTAPRVRGADKRVDPAALFADLPVVLAHPDALAALAGLVG
;
A
#
# COMPACT_ATOMS: atom_id res chain seq x y z
N MET A 1 28.49 -40.11 5.68
CA MET A 1 27.22 -40.01 6.44
C MET A 1 26.50 -38.73 6.01
N ASN A 2 25.46 -38.88 5.21
CA ASN A 2 24.64 -37.74 4.78
C ASN A 2 23.64 -37.44 5.90
N VAL A 3 23.90 -36.38 6.67
CA VAL A 3 22.94 -35.88 7.66
C VAL A 3 21.90 -35.08 6.88
N SER A 4 20.76 -35.71 6.59
CA SER A 4 19.59 -35.01 6.08
C SER A 4 19.11 -34.06 7.18
N MET A 5 19.27 -32.75 6.98
CA MET A 5 18.65 -31.75 7.85
C MET A 5 17.13 -31.93 7.79
N PRO A 6 16.43 -32.00 8.91
CA PRO A 6 14.98 -32.02 8.91
C PRO A 6 14.47 -30.74 8.24
N LEU A 7 13.60 -30.89 7.25
CA LEU A 7 12.85 -29.75 6.68
C LEU A 7 12.00 -29.19 7.81
N ASP A 8 12.12 -27.87 8.05
CA ASP A 8 11.24 -27.19 8.98
C ASP A 8 9.78 -27.47 8.62
N PRO A 9 8.91 -27.77 9.60
CA PRO A 9 7.52 -28.06 9.32
C PRO A 9 6.86 -26.89 8.61
N VAL A 10 6.22 -27.15 7.47
CA VAL A 10 5.41 -26.14 6.76
C VAL A 10 4.37 -25.61 7.76
N PRO A 11 4.32 -24.32 8.03
CA PRO A 11 3.37 -23.76 8.98
C PRO A 11 1.94 -24.12 8.59
N ALA A 12 1.11 -24.44 9.57
CA ALA A 12 -0.30 -24.75 9.30
C ALA A 12 -0.99 -23.58 8.60
N PRO A 13 -1.91 -23.85 7.65
CA PRO A 13 -2.66 -22.81 6.94
C PRO A 13 -3.32 -21.83 7.90
N ALA A 14 -3.08 -20.54 7.72
CA ALA A 14 -3.67 -19.49 8.53
C ALA A 14 -4.83 -18.80 7.79
N THR A 15 -5.81 -18.29 8.54
CA THR A 15 -6.81 -17.38 7.96
C THR A 15 -6.25 -15.97 7.88
N ARG A 16 -6.35 -15.36 6.69
CA ARG A 16 -5.93 -13.98 6.40
C ARG A 16 -7.14 -13.16 5.98
N LEU A 17 -7.26 -11.97 6.50
CA LEU A 17 -8.34 -11.05 6.16
C LEU A 17 -7.79 -9.85 5.40
N VAL A 18 -8.34 -9.56 4.21
CA VAL A 18 -7.99 -8.38 3.41
C VAL A 18 -9.18 -7.43 3.35
N VAL A 19 -9.03 -6.25 3.93
CA VAL A 19 -10.07 -5.21 3.89
C VAL A 19 -9.67 -4.18 2.83
N GLY A 20 -10.37 -4.20 1.68
CA GLY A 20 -9.99 -3.43 0.51
C GLY A 20 -9.16 -4.24 -0.49
N CYS A 21 -9.79 -5.21 -1.16
CA CYS A 21 -9.14 -6.08 -2.14
C CYS A 21 -9.06 -5.41 -3.54
N GLY A 22 -8.40 -4.25 -3.59
CA GLY A 22 -8.10 -3.49 -4.80
C GLY A 22 -6.73 -3.85 -5.39
N TYR A 23 -6.01 -2.84 -5.93
CA TYR A 23 -4.75 -3.01 -6.67
C TYR A 23 -3.65 -3.72 -5.86
N LEU A 24 -3.39 -3.29 -4.61
CA LEU A 24 -2.43 -3.94 -3.71
C LEU A 24 -3.05 -5.14 -3.01
N GLY A 25 -4.27 -5.00 -2.47
CA GLY A 25 -4.91 -6.06 -1.68
C GLY A 25 -5.10 -7.37 -2.43
N THR A 26 -5.41 -7.33 -3.73
CA THR A 26 -5.53 -8.56 -4.55
C THR A 26 -4.18 -9.28 -4.69
N ARG A 27 -3.08 -8.55 -4.82
CA ARG A 27 -1.73 -9.13 -4.91
C ARG A 27 -1.27 -9.75 -3.59
N VAL A 28 -1.59 -9.10 -2.48
CA VAL A 28 -1.35 -9.66 -1.14
C VAL A 28 -2.16 -10.94 -0.95
N ALA A 29 -3.45 -10.92 -1.28
CA ALA A 29 -4.32 -12.08 -1.22
C ALA A 29 -3.78 -13.26 -2.04
N ALA A 30 -3.34 -13.00 -3.28
CA ALA A 30 -2.75 -14.02 -4.14
C ALA A 30 -1.48 -14.67 -3.54
N ARG A 31 -0.63 -13.89 -2.86
CA ARG A 31 0.57 -14.43 -2.18
C ARG A 31 0.22 -15.30 -1.00
N TRP A 32 -0.77 -14.92 -0.22
CA TRP A 32 -1.24 -15.73 0.90
C TRP A 32 -1.91 -17.03 0.43
N LEU A 33 -2.72 -16.97 -0.65
CA LEU A 33 -3.27 -18.19 -1.27
C LEU A 33 -2.17 -19.13 -1.79
N ALA A 34 -1.14 -18.56 -2.45
CA ALA A 34 0.00 -19.35 -2.94
C ALA A 34 0.82 -19.98 -1.80
N ALA A 35 0.79 -19.40 -0.61
CA ALA A 35 1.38 -19.96 0.60
C ALA A 35 0.48 -20.99 1.31
N GLY A 36 -0.72 -21.29 0.76
CA GLY A 36 -1.67 -22.23 1.32
C GLY A 36 -2.62 -21.66 2.38
N ASP A 37 -2.58 -20.34 2.62
CA ASP A 37 -3.47 -19.70 3.59
C ASP A 37 -4.91 -19.59 3.05
N ARG A 38 -5.89 -19.65 3.96
CA ARG A 38 -7.28 -19.27 3.68
C ARG A 38 -7.38 -17.75 3.64
N VAL A 39 -7.88 -17.18 2.55
CA VAL A 39 -8.00 -15.74 2.39
C VAL A 39 -9.45 -15.31 2.28
N VAL A 40 -9.87 -14.42 3.19
CA VAL A 40 -11.17 -13.77 3.20
C VAL A 40 -10.98 -12.29 2.85
N ALA A 41 -11.77 -11.73 1.92
CA ALA A 41 -11.58 -10.35 1.49
C ALA A 41 -12.87 -9.55 1.43
N PHE A 42 -12.83 -8.33 1.97
CA PHE A 42 -13.93 -7.38 1.84
C PHE A 42 -13.90 -6.62 0.52
N THR A 43 -15.09 -6.50 -0.08
CA THR A 43 -15.35 -5.65 -1.24
C THR A 43 -16.74 -5.03 -1.12
N ARG A 44 -16.93 -3.83 -1.70
CA ARG A 44 -18.23 -3.15 -1.73
C ARG A 44 -19.16 -3.64 -2.85
N ARG A 45 -18.61 -4.25 -3.90
CA ARG A 45 -19.33 -4.56 -5.14
C ARG A 45 -19.49 -6.06 -5.33
N HIS A 46 -20.69 -6.50 -5.66
CA HIS A 46 -21.00 -7.91 -5.93
C HIS A 46 -20.24 -8.48 -7.15
N GLU A 47 -20.06 -7.66 -8.20
CA GLU A 47 -19.26 -8.07 -9.37
C GLU A 47 -17.84 -8.40 -8.96
N ARG A 48 -17.25 -7.54 -8.11
CA ARG A 48 -15.90 -7.77 -7.58
C ARG A 48 -15.83 -8.99 -6.68
N ALA A 49 -16.87 -9.26 -5.90
CA ALA A 49 -16.96 -10.48 -5.09
C ALA A 49 -16.90 -11.75 -5.97
N THR A 50 -17.63 -11.75 -7.09
CA THR A 50 -17.59 -12.85 -8.06
C THR A 50 -16.20 -13.06 -8.66
N GLU A 51 -15.48 -11.96 -8.99
CA GLU A 51 -14.11 -12.04 -9.50
C GLU A 51 -13.16 -12.61 -8.43
N LEU A 52 -13.26 -12.16 -7.18
CA LEU A 52 -12.44 -12.65 -6.07
C LEU A 52 -12.67 -14.13 -5.81
N ALA A 53 -13.93 -14.59 -5.86
CA ALA A 53 -14.26 -16.01 -5.70
C ALA A 53 -13.60 -16.87 -6.77
N ARG A 54 -13.53 -16.41 -8.03
CA ARG A 54 -12.85 -17.12 -9.12
C ARG A 54 -11.33 -17.24 -8.89
N LEU A 55 -10.74 -16.32 -8.11
CA LEU A 55 -9.34 -16.36 -7.72
C LEU A 55 -9.09 -17.22 -6.46
N GLY A 56 -10.11 -17.88 -5.92
CA GLY A 56 -10.01 -18.68 -4.69
C GLY A 56 -10.05 -17.85 -3.39
N ILE A 57 -10.40 -16.56 -3.48
CA ILE A 57 -10.55 -15.66 -2.32
C ILE A 57 -12.01 -15.72 -1.87
N GLU A 58 -12.27 -15.92 -0.59
CA GLU A 58 -13.62 -15.89 -0.03
C GLU A 58 -14.11 -14.43 0.10
N PRO A 59 -15.09 -13.97 -0.68
CA PRO A 59 -15.51 -12.59 -0.64
C PRO A 59 -16.53 -12.33 0.47
N LEU A 60 -16.41 -11.19 1.15
CA LEU A 60 -17.43 -10.61 2.01
C LEU A 60 -17.84 -9.26 1.42
N VAL A 61 -19.13 -9.13 1.07
CA VAL A 61 -19.65 -7.87 0.52
C VAL A 61 -20.07 -6.98 1.67
N ALA A 62 -19.29 -5.91 1.92
CA ALA A 62 -19.59 -4.92 2.94
C ALA A 62 -18.88 -3.59 2.65
N ASP A 63 -19.45 -2.49 3.13
CA ASP A 63 -18.87 -1.16 3.08
C ASP A 63 -18.39 -0.74 4.47
N VAL A 64 -17.08 -0.46 4.59
CA VAL A 64 -16.47 -0.02 5.87
C VAL A 64 -17.02 1.33 6.35
N THR A 65 -17.64 2.10 5.47
CA THR A 65 -18.27 3.38 5.82
C THR A 65 -19.71 3.22 6.34
N SER A 66 -20.32 2.05 6.11
CA SER A 66 -21.66 1.75 6.64
C SER A 66 -21.64 1.67 8.17
N PRO A 67 -22.62 2.26 8.86
CA PRO A 67 -22.81 2.05 10.30
C PRO A 67 -23.01 0.59 10.70
N GLU A 68 -23.51 -0.22 9.77
CA GLU A 68 -23.80 -1.65 9.94
C GLU A 68 -22.57 -2.56 9.70
N PHE A 69 -21.42 -1.99 9.34
CA PHE A 69 -20.22 -2.78 9.11
C PHE A 69 -19.74 -3.45 10.43
N PRO A 70 -19.43 -4.75 10.41
CA PRO A 70 -19.49 -5.70 9.31
C PRO A 70 -20.82 -6.47 9.25
N ALA A 71 -21.77 -6.00 8.47
CA ALA A 71 -23.17 -6.48 8.41
C ALA A 71 -23.36 -7.99 8.09
N ALA A 72 -22.32 -8.67 7.66
CA ALA A 72 -22.38 -10.09 7.24
C ALA A 72 -22.28 -11.12 8.40
N GLY A 73 -22.46 -10.66 9.66
CA GLY A 73 -22.27 -11.51 10.84
C GLY A 73 -20.87 -11.38 11.46
N PRO A 74 -20.50 -12.26 12.41
CA PRO A 74 -19.21 -12.19 13.08
C PRO A 74 -18.07 -12.40 12.11
N LEU A 75 -17.01 -11.60 12.24
CA LEU A 75 -15.81 -11.76 11.45
C LEU A 75 -15.11 -13.09 11.72
N PRO A 76 -14.50 -13.72 10.72
CA PRO A 76 -13.70 -14.92 10.95
C PRO A 76 -12.49 -14.58 11.83
N ALA A 77 -12.13 -15.51 12.71
CA ALA A 77 -10.85 -15.41 13.41
C ALA A 77 -9.72 -15.46 12.37
N ALA A 78 -8.85 -14.48 12.39
CA ALA A 78 -7.75 -14.35 11.45
C ALA A 78 -6.41 -14.23 12.19
N ALA A 79 -5.33 -14.75 11.62
CA ALA A 79 -3.98 -14.53 12.14
C ALA A 79 -3.47 -13.14 11.78
N THR A 80 -3.87 -12.64 10.60
CA THR A 80 -3.49 -11.30 10.12
C THR A 80 -4.66 -10.63 9.39
N VAL A 81 -4.78 -9.33 9.60
CA VAL A 81 -5.71 -8.45 8.89
C VAL A 81 -4.89 -7.41 8.15
N PHE A 82 -5.10 -7.27 6.85
CA PHE A 82 -4.49 -6.23 6.03
C PHE A 82 -5.55 -5.20 5.64
N TRP A 83 -5.41 -3.99 6.17
CA TRP A 83 -6.23 -2.84 5.83
C TRP A 83 -5.63 -2.12 4.63
N ALA A 84 -6.24 -2.29 3.46
CA ALA A 84 -5.80 -1.73 2.17
C ALA A 84 -6.93 -0.96 1.46
N VAL A 85 -7.85 -0.37 2.23
CA VAL A 85 -8.98 0.37 1.66
C VAL A 85 -8.47 1.64 0.98
N GLY A 86 -8.77 1.78 -0.31
CA GLY A 86 -8.53 3.01 -1.07
C GLY A 86 -9.68 4.00 -0.90
N PHE A 87 -9.36 5.29 -0.96
CA PHE A 87 -10.38 6.34 -0.97
C PHE A 87 -10.99 6.50 -2.36
N ASP A 88 -12.32 6.38 -2.43
CA ASP A 88 -13.11 6.58 -3.64
C ASP A 88 -13.84 7.93 -3.56
N ARG A 89 -13.42 8.88 -4.39
CA ARG A 89 -14.01 10.22 -4.44
C ARG A 89 -15.48 10.24 -4.86
N GLY A 90 -15.94 9.20 -5.58
CA GLY A 90 -17.32 9.07 -6.03
C GLY A 90 -18.26 8.49 -4.97
N SER A 91 -17.74 8.02 -3.82
CA SER A 91 -18.56 7.34 -2.80
C SER A 91 -19.39 8.26 -1.92
N GLY A 92 -19.14 9.58 -1.93
CA GLY A 92 -19.75 10.54 -1.00
C GLY A 92 -19.20 10.50 0.44
N ALA A 93 -18.38 9.49 0.78
CA ALA A 93 -17.72 9.39 2.07
C ALA A 93 -16.50 10.31 2.16
N THR A 94 -16.14 10.73 3.37
CA THR A 94 -14.90 11.48 3.63
C THR A 94 -13.71 10.54 3.82
N HIS A 95 -12.48 11.06 3.71
CA HIS A 95 -11.27 10.30 4.07
C HIS A 95 -11.35 9.75 5.49
N ARG A 96 -11.93 10.53 6.43
CA ARG A 96 -12.08 10.14 7.83
C ARG A 96 -13.07 8.98 8.00
N ASP A 97 -14.20 9.00 7.27
CA ASP A 97 -15.18 7.91 7.33
C ASP A 97 -14.56 6.58 6.91
N VAL A 98 -13.71 6.62 5.87
CA VAL A 98 -13.02 5.43 5.38
C VAL A 98 -11.92 4.99 6.35
N HIS A 99 -10.92 5.85 6.61
CA HIS A 99 -9.66 5.41 7.22
C HIS A 99 -9.65 5.44 8.75
N VAL A 100 -10.50 6.24 9.38
CA VAL A 100 -10.59 6.31 10.85
C VAL A 100 -11.83 5.57 11.33
N THR A 101 -13.03 6.04 10.95
CA THR A 101 -14.28 5.45 11.43
C THR A 101 -14.43 4.00 10.98
N GLY A 102 -14.14 3.70 9.70
CA GLY A 102 -14.18 2.34 9.18
C GLY A 102 -13.16 1.42 9.84
N LEU A 103 -11.93 1.90 10.05
CA LEU A 103 -10.90 1.14 10.77
C LEU A 103 -11.30 0.87 12.23
N THR A 104 -11.87 1.85 12.93
CA THR A 104 -12.40 1.65 14.30
C THR A 104 -13.43 0.54 14.33
N ARG A 105 -14.44 0.58 13.45
CA ARG A 105 -15.45 -0.47 13.35
C ARG A 105 -14.85 -1.85 13.11
N LEU A 106 -13.86 -1.93 12.23
CA LEU A 106 -13.16 -3.19 12.00
C LEU A 106 -12.49 -3.68 13.28
N LEU A 107 -11.68 -2.84 13.91
CA LEU A 107 -10.92 -3.19 15.12
C LEU A 107 -11.83 -3.65 16.26
N ASP A 108 -12.96 -2.96 16.47
CA ASP A 108 -13.96 -3.33 17.48
C ASP A 108 -14.62 -4.68 17.21
N ALA A 109 -14.83 -5.02 15.92
CA ALA A 109 -15.50 -6.24 15.50
C ALA A 109 -14.56 -7.47 15.39
N LEU A 110 -13.24 -7.28 15.38
CA LEU A 110 -12.29 -8.38 15.22
C LEU A 110 -12.34 -9.34 16.41
N PRO A 111 -12.48 -10.66 16.20
CA PRO A 111 -12.27 -11.64 17.24
C PRO A 111 -10.79 -11.85 17.53
N GLY A 112 -10.46 -12.07 18.79
CA GLY A 112 -9.07 -12.33 19.20
C GLY A 112 -8.15 -11.11 19.04
N THR A 113 -6.86 -11.38 18.81
CA THR A 113 -5.80 -10.36 18.67
C THR A 113 -4.98 -10.62 17.41
N PRO A 114 -5.57 -10.50 16.21
CA PRO A 114 -4.82 -10.68 14.98
C PRO A 114 -3.78 -9.59 14.82
N ARG A 115 -2.71 -9.87 14.07
CA ARG A 115 -1.83 -8.81 13.60
C ARG A 115 -2.57 -7.94 12.58
N VAL A 116 -2.71 -6.65 12.86
CA VAL A 116 -3.31 -5.69 11.93
C VAL A 116 -2.22 -4.91 11.21
N ILE A 117 -2.19 -4.97 9.88
CA ILE A 117 -1.28 -4.22 9.02
C ILE A 117 -2.08 -3.14 8.30
N LEU A 118 -1.71 -1.88 8.52
CA LEU A 118 -2.35 -0.72 7.90
C LEU A 118 -1.54 -0.25 6.69
N SER A 119 -2.18 -0.21 5.52
CA SER A 119 -1.64 0.50 4.36
C SER A 119 -1.76 2.00 4.57
N SER A 120 -0.68 2.63 5.00
CA SER A 120 -0.51 4.07 5.10
C SER A 120 0.27 4.62 3.91
N SER A 121 0.69 5.86 3.93
CA SER A 121 1.36 6.53 2.81
C SER A 121 2.45 7.47 3.29
N THR A 122 3.51 7.58 2.49
CA THR A 122 4.52 8.65 2.65
C THR A 122 3.94 10.06 2.48
N GLY A 123 2.66 10.18 2.10
CA GLY A 123 1.91 11.44 2.08
C GLY A 123 1.62 12.03 3.46
N VAL A 124 1.93 11.31 4.56
CA VAL A 124 1.87 11.84 5.94
C VAL A 124 2.96 12.88 6.22
N TRP A 125 4.06 12.86 5.46
CA TRP A 125 5.03 13.95 5.44
C TRP A 125 4.61 14.99 4.40
N GLY A 126 4.78 16.24 4.75
CA GLY A 126 4.61 17.38 3.85
C GLY A 126 5.74 17.51 2.83
N ASP A 127 5.96 18.72 2.39
CA ASP A 127 7.13 19.13 1.62
C ASP A 127 8.32 19.27 2.57
N GLU A 128 9.41 18.60 2.25
CA GLU A 128 10.62 18.53 3.07
C GLU A 128 11.85 19.08 2.31
N ASP A 129 11.63 19.88 1.28
CA ASP A 129 12.67 20.51 0.45
C ASP A 129 13.74 19.52 -0.05
N GLY A 130 13.32 18.34 -0.51
CA GLY A 130 14.20 17.29 -0.99
C GLY A 130 14.98 16.52 0.08
N ARG A 131 14.73 16.81 1.39
CA ARG A 131 15.42 16.11 2.48
C ARG A 131 15.04 14.63 2.57
N ILE A 132 15.91 13.86 3.22
CA ILE A 132 15.65 12.45 3.53
C ILE A 132 14.73 12.40 4.75
N VAL A 133 13.68 11.57 4.65
CA VAL A 133 12.75 11.26 5.74
C VAL A 133 12.77 9.76 6.05
N THR A 134 12.68 9.43 7.34
CA THR A 134 12.68 8.07 7.88
C THR A 134 11.49 7.91 8.83
N GLU A 135 11.33 6.75 9.44
CA GLU A 135 10.32 6.49 10.48
C GLU A 135 10.41 7.46 11.67
N GLN A 136 11.62 7.95 11.97
CA GLN A 136 11.90 8.88 13.08
C GLN A 136 11.60 10.34 12.72
N THR A 137 11.46 10.66 11.44
CA THR A 137 11.13 12.03 11.00
C THR A 137 9.71 12.38 11.42
N PRO A 138 9.49 13.48 12.15
CA PRO A 138 8.13 13.90 12.51
C PRO A 138 7.26 14.10 11.27
N ALA A 139 6.03 13.59 11.33
CA ALA A 139 5.09 13.72 10.23
C ALA A 139 4.32 15.04 10.31
N HIS A 140 4.39 15.85 9.26
CA HIS A 140 3.71 17.16 9.15
C HIS A 140 2.84 17.20 7.88
N PRO A 141 1.69 16.49 7.83
CA PRO A 141 0.88 16.41 6.64
C PRO A 141 0.24 17.74 6.29
N THR A 142 0.46 18.21 5.08
CA THR A 142 -0.13 19.45 4.54
C THR A 142 -1.53 19.23 3.96
N ARG A 143 -1.90 17.95 3.68
CA ARG A 143 -3.18 17.56 3.07
C ARG A 143 -4.05 16.82 4.04
N GLU A 144 -5.38 16.93 3.86
CA GLU A 144 -6.37 16.19 4.64
C GLU A 144 -6.11 14.68 4.63
N ALA A 145 -5.88 14.09 3.46
CA ALA A 145 -5.61 12.65 3.35
C ALA A 145 -4.42 12.21 4.21
N GLY A 146 -3.35 13.00 4.27
CA GLY A 146 -2.19 12.71 5.11
C GLY A 146 -2.51 12.82 6.60
N ARG A 147 -3.27 13.86 6.99
CA ARG A 147 -3.72 14.04 8.39
C ARG A 147 -4.58 12.88 8.86
N VAL A 148 -5.52 12.45 8.03
CA VAL A 148 -6.41 11.33 8.33
C VAL A 148 -5.65 10.01 8.42
N LEU A 149 -4.68 9.76 7.53
CA LEU A 149 -3.84 8.56 7.63
C LEU A 149 -2.98 8.55 8.90
N LEU A 150 -2.44 9.69 9.30
CA LEU A 150 -1.68 9.82 10.55
C LEU A 150 -2.57 9.57 11.77
N GLU A 151 -3.83 10.02 11.73
CA GLU A 151 -4.84 9.70 12.74
C GLU A 151 -5.15 8.19 12.78
N ALA A 152 -5.28 7.54 11.62
CA ALA A 152 -5.49 6.10 11.54
C ALA A 152 -4.29 5.30 12.08
N GLU A 153 -3.05 5.72 11.82
CA GLU A 153 -1.85 5.14 12.42
C GLU A 153 -1.86 5.28 13.96
N SER A 154 -2.27 6.44 14.46
CA SER A 154 -2.38 6.69 15.91
C SER A 154 -3.47 5.83 16.55
N LEU A 155 -4.64 5.74 15.89
CA LEU A 155 -5.73 4.85 16.31
C LEU A 155 -5.25 3.40 16.41
N LEU A 156 -4.62 2.87 15.37
CA LEU A 156 -4.13 1.49 15.36
C LEU A 156 -3.14 1.22 16.51
N ARG A 157 -2.26 2.18 16.80
CA ARG A 157 -1.25 2.06 17.84
C ARG A 157 -1.85 2.06 19.25
N SER A 158 -2.91 2.83 19.49
CA SER A 158 -3.54 3.00 20.81
C SER A 158 -4.73 2.06 21.06
N HIS A 159 -5.22 1.36 20.02
CA HIS A 159 -6.38 0.49 20.16
C HIS A 159 -6.05 -0.76 20.99
N PRO A 160 -6.98 -1.25 21.85
CA PRO A 160 -6.75 -2.46 22.67
C PRO A 160 -6.45 -3.74 21.87
N ARG A 161 -6.85 -3.77 20.59
CA ARG A 161 -6.49 -4.86 19.64
C ARG A 161 -5.10 -4.72 19.04
N GLY A 162 -4.39 -3.62 19.33
CA GLY A 162 -3.01 -3.40 18.92
C GLY A 162 -1.99 -4.17 19.76
N PRO A 163 -0.68 -3.98 19.50
CA PRO A 163 -0.14 -3.08 18.48
C PRO A 163 -0.22 -3.66 17.07
N GLY A 164 -0.61 -2.80 16.12
CA GLY A 164 -0.53 -3.11 14.69
C GLY A 164 0.73 -2.55 14.04
N VAL A 165 0.89 -2.81 12.75
CA VAL A 165 2.01 -2.30 11.94
C VAL A 165 1.48 -1.36 10.86
N ALA A 166 1.97 -0.13 10.82
CA ALA A 166 1.70 0.80 9.74
C ALA A 166 2.80 0.71 8.67
N LEU A 167 2.40 0.58 7.41
CA LEU A 167 3.31 0.60 6.26
C LEU A 167 3.08 1.88 5.46
N ARG A 168 4.01 2.84 5.53
CA ARG A 168 3.99 4.09 4.78
C ARG A 168 4.51 3.85 3.37
N PHE A 169 3.64 3.43 2.47
CA PHE A 169 4.00 3.16 1.09
C PHE A 169 4.33 4.44 0.32
N ALA A 170 5.40 4.39 -0.43
CA ALA A 170 5.71 5.31 -1.52
C ALA A 170 4.71 5.15 -2.68
N GLY A 171 4.91 5.85 -3.78
CA GLY A 171 4.05 5.75 -4.95
C GLY A 171 4.02 4.33 -5.51
N LEU A 172 2.86 3.66 -5.41
CA LEU A 172 2.68 2.33 -6.01
C LEU A 172 2.63 2.43 -7.53
N TYR A 173 3.47 1.67 -8.22
CA TYR A 173 3.45 1.52 -9.67
C TYR A 173 3.51 0.03 -10.06
N GLY A 174 3.26 -0.28 -11.35
CA GLY A 174 3.32 -1.63 -11.89
C GLY A 174 2.28 -1.85 -12.99
N PRO A 175 1.97 -3.10 -13.37
CA PRO A 175 1.02 -3.41 -14.43
C PRO A 175 -0.33 -2.73 -14.24
N GLY A 176 -0.79 -1.99 -15.25
CA GLY A 176 -2.05 -1.25 -15.22
C GLY A 176 -2.06 0.02 -14.36
N ARG A 177 -0.91 0.40 -13.78
CA ARG A 177 -0.80 1.61 -12.97
C ARG A 177 0.55 2.30 -13.13
N LEU A 178 0.63 3.16 -14.13
CA LEU A 178 1.77 4.04 -14.35
C LEU A 178 1.35 5.49 -14.09
N PRO A 179 1.90 6.17 -13.07
CA PRO A 179 1.51 7.54 -12.74
C PRO A 179 1.63 8.48 -13.96
N ARG A 180 0.57 9.24 -14.25
CA ARG A 180 0.52 10.26 -15.31
C ARG A 180 0.66 9.76 -16.75
N ILE A 181 0.67 8.46 -17.03
CA ILE A 181 0.77 7.97 -18.41
C ILE A 181 -0.34 8.52 -19.32
N ALA A 182 -1.58 8.63 -18.83
CA ALA A 182 -2.68 9.20 -19.58
C ALA A 182 -2.51 10.71 -19.88
N ASP A 183 -1.78 11.44 -19.03
CA ASP A 183 -1.45 12.85 -19.27
C ASP A 183 -0.39 12.96 -20.36
N LEU A 184 0.66 12.12 -20.31
CA LEU A 184 1.68 12.05 -21.35
C LEU A 184 1.11 11.67 -22.70
N GLN A 185 0.30 10.61 -22.77
CA GLN A 185 -0.34 10.15 -24.01
C GLN A 185 -1.28 11.20 -24.62
N ALA A 186 -1.90 12.03 -23.78
CA ALA A 186 -2.77 13.13 -24.22
C ALA A 186 -2.03 14.47 -24.44
N GLY A 187 -0.70 14.51 -24.28
CA GLY A 187 0.09 15.74 -24.40
C GLY A 187 -0.27 16.82 -23.36
N ARG A 188 -0.88 16.44 -22.25
CA ARG A 188 -1.25 17.39 -21.20
C ARG A 188 -0.07 17.76 -20.32
N PRO A 189 0.13 19.04 -19.97
CA PRO A 189 1.18 19.46 -19.05
C PRO A 189 1.06 18.77 -17.69
N ILE A 190 2.20 18.39 -17.14
CA ILE A 190 2.26 17.80 -15.80
C ILE A 190 2.41 18.92 -14.78
N ALA A 191 1.38 19.05 -13.93
CA ALA A 191 1.31 20.05 -12.86
C ALA A 191 2.21 19.64 -11.68
N THR A 192 3.52 19.74 -11.82
CA THR A 192 4.52 19.46 -10.77
C THR A 192 5.86 20.05 -11.15
N ASP A 193 6.74 20.20 -10.16
CA ASP A 193 8.13 20.58 -10.36
C ASP A 193 8.92 19.39 -10.96
N PRO A 194 9.54 19.53 -12.16
CA PRO A 194 10.35 18.49 -12.77
C PRO A 194 11.54 18.05 -11.93
N ASP A 195 12.13 18.93 -11.16
CA ASP A 195 13.33 18.70 -10.37
C ASP A 195 13.03 18.19 -8.96
N SER A 196 11.74 17.98 -8.62
CA SER A 196 11.34 17.39 -7.35
C SER A 196 11.43 15.85 -7.36
N TRP A 197 11.65 15.27 -6.19
CA TRP A 197 11.80 13.83 -6.01
C TRP A 197 10.48 13.06 -6.09
N LEU A 198 10.54 11.91 -6.70
CA LEU A 198 9.49 10.89 -6.73
C LEU A 198 10.02 9.63 -6.06
N ASN A 199 9.27 9.12 -5.08
CA ASN A 199 9.59 7.88 -4.38
C ASN A 199 8.58 6.82 -4.82
N LEU A 200 9.06 5.63 -5.15
CA LEU A 200 8.26 4.58 -5.76
C LEU A 200 8.47 3.23 -5.08
N ILE A 201 7.54 2.33 -5.29
CA ILE A 201 7.66 0.90 -5.00
C ILE A 201 6.80 0.12 -5.99
N HIS A 202 7.35 -0.92 -6.57
CA HIS A 202 6.58 -1.81 -7.42
C HIS A 202 5.51 -2.54 -6.60
N VAL A 203 4.31 -2.65 -7.14
CA VAL A 203 3.16 -3.21 -6.39
C VAL A 203 3.38 -4.66 -5.97
N ASP A 204 4.15 -5.44 -6.75
CA ASP A 204 4.47 -6.81 -6.39
C ASP A 204 5.47 -6.89 -5.23
N ASP A 205 6.45 -6.00 -5.18
CA ASP A 205 7.35 -5.89 -4.05
C ASP A 205 6.62 -5.38 -2.80
N ALA A 206 5.73 -4.40 -2.96
CA ALA A 206 4.87 -3.93 -1.88
C ALA A 206 4.01 -5.06 -1.29
N ALA A 207 3.45 -5.93 -2.14
CA ALA A 207 2.65 -7.06 -1.69
C ALA A 207 3.51 -8.13 -0.98
N GLU A 208 4.74 -8.35 -1.45
CA GLU A 208 5.68 -9.27 -0.79
C GLU A 208 6.11 -8.75 0.58
N ILE A 209 6.36 -7.44 0.71
CA ILE A 209 6.67 -6.81 1.99
C ILE A 209 5.52 -7.01 2.99
N VAL A 210 4.26 -6.85 2.58
CA VAL A 210 3.11 -7.14 3.46
C VAL A 210 3.13 -8.60 3.92
N ARG A 211 3.44 -9.56 3.05
CA ARG A 211 3.54 -10.99 3.40
C ARG A 211 4.66 -11.23 4.42
N ILE A 212 5.83 -10.63 4.20
CA ILE A 212 6.98 -10.74 5.12
C ILE A 212 6.64 -10.14 6.48
N VAL A 213 6.06 -8.93 6.54
CA VAL A 213 5.63 -8.28 7.78
C VAL A 213 4.58 -9.13 8.51
N ALA A 214 3.66 -9.77 7.77
CA ALA A 214 2.67 -10.66 8.38
C ALA A 214 3.29 -11.88 9.07
N ALA A 215 4.40 -12.39 8.53
CA ALA A 215 5.11 -13.55 9.05
C ALA A 215 6.19 -13.21 10.09
N ALA A 216 6.66 -11.97 10.16
CA ALA A 216 7.72 -11.56 11.08
C ALA A 216 7.29 -11.78 12.55
N PRO A 217 8.12 -12.35 13.41
CA PRO A 217 7.75 -12.59 14.81
C PRO A 217 7.52 -11.28 15.58
N HIS A 218 8.40 -10.31 15.41
CA HIS A 218 8.43 -9.04 16.14
C HIS A 218 8.68 -7.85 15.20
N PRO A 219 7.76 -7.54 14.25
CA PRO A 219 7.96 -6.39 13.37
C PRO A 219 7.88 -5.08 14.15
N GLN A 220 8.58 -4.04 13.67
CA GLN A 220 8.43 -2.70 14.20
C GLN A 220 7.00 -2.17 13.94
N PRO A 221 6.48 -1.25 14.75
CA PRO A 221 5.13 -0.72 14.59
C PRO A 221 4.95 0.17 13.35
N LEU A 222 6.04 0.56 12.71
CA LEU A 222 6.06 1.44 11.54
C LEU A 222 7.23 1.11 10.62
N TYR A 223 6.97 1.04 9.32
CA TYR A 223 8.00 1.00 8.28
C TYR A 223 7.69 1.97 7.14
N VAL A 224 8.74 2.58 6.61
CA VAL A 224 8.73 3.24 5.30
C VAL A 224 8.93 2.18 4.22
N VAL A 225 8.10 2.22 3.18
CA VAL A 225 8.14 1.21 2.10
C VAL A 225 8.36 1.90 0.76
N SER A 226 9.56 1.78 0.23
CA SER A 226 9.98 2.23 -1.10
C SER A 226 11.06 1.30 -1.65
N ASP A 227 11.45 1.50 -2.93
CA ASP A 227 12.59 0.79 -3.53
C ASP A 227 13.96 1.33 -3.03
N GLY A 228 13.96 2.40 -2.24
CA GLY A 228 15.17 3.05 -1.72
C GLY A 228 15.94 3.87 -2.76
N ARG A 229 15.38 4.06 -3.96
CA ARG A 229 15.97 4.81 -5.06
C ARG A 229 15.05 5.95 -5.53
N PRO A 230 15.02 7.08 -4.81
CA PRO A 230 14.27 8.24 -5.26
C PRO A 230 14.76 8.69 -6.65
N VAL A 231 13.81 9.02 -7.54
CA VAL A 231 14.11 9.49 -8.89
C VAL A 231 13.58 10.91 -9.07
N LEU A 232 14.21 11.73 -9.94
CA LEU A 232 13.65 13.01 -10.31
C LEU A 232 12.41 12.79 -11.19
N ARG A 233 11.43 13.67 -11.07
CA ARG A 233 10.21 13.57 -11.86
C ARG A 233 10.48 13.74 -13.35
N CYS A 234 11.42 14.60 -13.73
CA CYS A 234 11.84 14.74 -15.12
C CYS A 234 12.39 13.42 -15.69
N ASP A 235 13.18 12.68 -14.93
CA ASP A 235 13.75 11.41 -15.37
C ASP A 235 12.66 10.33 -15.51
N TRP A 236 11.77 10.22 -14.50
CA TRP A 236 10.67 9.26 -14.55
C TRP A 236 9.73 9.50 -15.72
N TYR A 237 9.22 10.74 -15.86
CA TYR A 237 8.25 11.05 -16.92
C TYR A 237 8.89 11.14 -18.29
N GLY A 238 10.15 11.55 -18.40
CA GLY A 238 10.92 11.49 -19.64
C GLY A 238 11.11 10.07 -20.13
N ARG A 239 11.51 9.16 -19.23
CA ARG A 239 11.64 7.74 -19.53
C ARG A 239 10.30 7.09 -19.90
N LEU A 240 9.24 7.40 -19.16
CA LEU A 240 7.90 6.89 -19.43
C LEU A 240 7.38 7.38 -20.78
N ALA A 241 7.59 8.65 -21.13
CA ALA A 241 7.20 9.21 -22.42
C ALA A 241 7.94 8.50 -23.57
N ALA A 242 9.27 8.33 -23.44
CA ALA A 242 10.08 7.65 -24.45
C ALA A 242 9.61 6.20 -24.70
N LEU A 243 9.31 5.45 -23.64
CA LEU A 243 8.87 4.06 -23.74
C LEU A 243 7.45 3.95 -24.32
N SER A 244 6.55 4.89 -23.97
CA SER A 244 5.15 4.87 -24.46
C SER A 244 4.96 5.49 -25.83
N GLY A 245 6.01 5.95 -26.50
CA GLY A 245 5.91 6.67 -27.77
C GLY A 245 5.23 8.02 -27.66
N SER A 246 5.12 8.58 -26.45
CA SER A 246 4.53 9.89 -26.20
C SER A 246 5.54 11.01 -26.46
N GLN A 247 5.05 12.23 -26.66
CA GLN A 247 5.93 13.42 -26.70
C GLN A 247 6.61 13.62 -25.34
N PRO A 248 7.78 14.25 -25.31
CA PRO A 248 8.44 14.63 -24.07
C PRO A 248 7.49 15.37 -23.13
N PRO A 249 7.58 15.17 -21.80
CA PRO A 249 6.70 15.81 -20.86
C PRO A 249 6.84 17.33 -20.92
N THR A 250 5.71 18.03 -20.89
CA THR A 250 5.64 19.47 -20.66
C THR A 250 5.22 19.73 -19.22
N TRP A 251 5.66 20.84 -18.67
CA TRP A 251 5.48 21.16 -17.25
C TRP A 251 4.64 22.43 -17.10
N ASP A 252 3.76 22.45 -16.12
CA ASP A 252 3.03 23.64 -15.72
C ASP A 252 3.67 24.25 -14.47
N PRO A 253 4.50 25.31 -14.63
CA PRO A 253 5.17 25.93 -13.52
C PRO A 253 4.23 26.78 -12.64
N THR A 254 3.01 27.04 -13.13
CA THR A 254 2.00 27.83 -12.40
C THR A 254 1.07 26.97 -11.58
N ALA A 255 1.06 25.66 -11.84
CA ALA A 255 0.25 24.74 -11.06
C ALA A 255 0.74 24.74 -9.60
N PRO A 256 -0.17 24.88 -8.65
CA PRO A 256 0.21 24.70 -7.27
C PRO A 256 0.90 23.34 -7.13
N ARG A 257 1.99 23.25 -6.40
CA ARG A 257 2.74 22.01 -6.06
C ARG A 257 1.83 21.02 -5.32
N VAL A 258 0.71 20.67 -5.92
CA VAL A 258 -0.42 20.01 -5.26
C VAL A 258 -0.22 18.51 -5.12
N ARG A 259 0.68 17.90 -5.90
CA ARG A 259 0.91 16.46 -5.82
C ARG A 259 2.41 16.17 -5.84
N GLY A 260 2.88 15.70 -4.71
CA GLY A 260 4.24 15.27 -4.52
C GLY A 260 5.02 16.33 -3.76
N ALA A 261 4.93 16.23 -2.46
CA ALA A 261 5.88 16.87 -1.59
C ALA A 261 7.30 16.47 -2.03
N ASP A 262 8.19 17.42 -2.09
CA ASP A 262 9.59 17.17 -2.44
C ASP A 262 10.32 16.60 -1.23
N LYS A 263 10.62 15.30 -1.27
CA LYS A 263 11.34 14.55 -0.23
C LYS A 263 11.91 13.26 -0.80
N ARG A 264 12.90 12.71 -0.13
CA ARG A 264 13.41 11.37 -0.37
C ARG A 264 13.11 10.50 0.82
N VAL A 265 12.48 9.34 0.60
CA VAL A 265 12.15 8.42 1.69
C VAL A 265 13.20 7.32 1.79
N ASP A 266 13.64 7.01 2.99
CA ASP A 266 14.67 6.01 3.26
C ASP A 266 14.03 4.78 3.95
N PRO A 267 13.98 3.63 3.27
CA PRO A 267 13.46 2.37 3.81
C PRO A 267 14.54 1.53 4.54
N ALA A 268 15.67 2.11 4.92
CA ALA A 268 16.79 1.36 5.50
C ALA A 268 16.39 0.53 6.73
N ALA A 269 15.48 1.03 7.57
CA ALA A 269 15.00 0.30 8.73
C ALA A 269 14.24 -0.98 8.33
N LEU A 270 13.43 -0.93 7.27
CA LEU A 270 12.71 -2.10 6.75
C LEU A 270 13.69 -3.19 6.30
N PHE A 271 14.71 -2.83 5.52
CA PHE A 271 15.69 -3.78 4.98
C PHE A 271 16.65 -4.32 6.06
N ALA A 272 16.90 -3.57 7.11
CA ALA A 272 17.72 -4.02 8.22
C ALA A 272 16.98 -5.00 9.15
N ASP A 273 15.67 -4.82 9.33
CA ASP A 273 14.86 -5.59 10.27
C ASP A 273 14.24 -6.84 9.63
N LEU A 274 13.96 -6.81 8.34
CA LEU A 274 13.23 -7.87 7.64
C LEU A 274 13.97 -8.40 6.42
N PRO A 275 13.82 -9.69 6.08
CA PRO A 275 14.50 -10.31 4.93
C PRO A 275 13.85 -9.93 3.61
N VAL A 276 13.79 -8.64 3.31
CA VAL A 276 13.18 -8.11 2.09
C VAL A 276 14.20 -8.13 0.96
N VAL A 277 13.83 -8.78 -0.14
CA VAL A 277 14.57 -8.73 -1.41
C VAL A 277 13.59 -8.22 -2.48
N LEU A 278 13.89 -7.09 -3.09
CA LEU A 278 13.05 -6.51 -4.12
C LEU A 278 13.29 -7.22 -5.47
N ALA A 279 12.20 -7.60 -6.14
CA ALA A 279 12.25 -8.08 -7.52
C ALA A 279 12.43 -6.91 -8.52
N HIS A 280 12.00 -5.71 -8.13
CA HIS A 280 12.08 -4.48 -8.92
C HIS A 280 12.81 -3.38 -8.14
N PRO A 281 14.13 -3.52 -7.92
CA PRO A 281 14.89 -2.59 -7.07
C PRO A 281 15.17 -1.24 -7.72
N ASP A 282 14.78 -1.05 -8.98
CA ASP A 282 14.98 0.17 -9.76
C ASP A 282 13.74 0.47 -10.60
N ALA A 283 13.03 1.52 -10.20
CA ALA A 283 11.78 1.89 -10.84
C ALA A 283 11.95 2.31 -12.31
N LEU A 284 13.04 2.99 -12.67
CA LEU A 284 13.31 3.39 -14.05
C LEU A 284 13.61 2.17 -14.96
N ALA A 285 14.36 1.21 -14.45
CA ALA A 285 14.62 -0.03 -15.17
C ALA A 285 13.35 -0.87 -15.36
N ALA A 286 12.50 -0.94 -14.35
CA ALA A 286 11.25 -1.71 -14.38
C ALA A 286 10.23 -1.18 -15.41
N LEU A 287 10.28 0.11 -15.78
CA LEU A 287 9.36 0.70 -16.76
C LEU A 287 9.34 -0.01 -18.11
N ALA A 288 10.48 -0.53 -18.55
CA ALA A 288 10.59 -1.19 -19.85
C ALA A 288 9.68 -2.43 -20.00
N GLY A 289 9.39 -3.12 -18.90
CA GLY A 289 8.49 -4.27 -18.88
C GLY A 289 7.02 -3.93 -18.62
N LEU A 290 6.70 -2.66 -18.42
CA LEU A 290 5.36 -2.20 -18.02
C LEU A 290 4.64 -1.38 -19.09
N VAL A 291 5.41 -0.88 -20.07
CA VAL A 291 4.90 -0.11 -21.20
C VAL A 291 4.93 -1.02 -22.42
N GLY A 292 3.78 -1.57 -22.77
CA GLY A 292 3.61 -2.47 -23.90
C GLY A 292 2.15 -2.53 -24.31
#